data_155b21c70338b725303a912f87abc96a
#
_entry.id   155b21c70338b725303a912f87abc96a
#
_cell.length_a   1.000
_cell.length_b   1.000
_cell.length_c   1.000
_cell.angle_alpha   90.00
_cell.angle_beta   90.00
_cell.angle_gamma   90.00
#
_symmetry.space_group_name_H-M   'P 1'
#
loop_
_entity.id
_entity.type
_entity.pdbx_description
1 polymer ?
#
loop_
_entity_poly.entity_id
_entity_poly.type
_entity_poly.pdbx_seq_one_letter_code
_entity_poly.pdbx_strand_id
1 'polypeptide(L)'
;FARSATFHLPDSSRSISSIKRLLNADAVLTGQLQQINGVYYLSCQLVDANNQNQLWGAKYEMTNDNIALIEDSIMASLINPLRIVLADKPIVANSNAEENPAAYAEYLKGRYLSYGSTPEESEKALNHFRKATAIDPKYALAYAAIANEKITQSLFSNASQKAIIDEARTAIGAAKALNPNIPEIYTSEGALKFYYDWDWKGAVAS
;
A
#
# COMPACT_ATOMS: atom_id res chain seq x y z
N PHE A 1 -0.37 -3.46 9.39
CA PHE A 1 -1.53 -3.64 10.30
C PHE A 1 -2.82 -3.45 9.52
N ALA A 2 -3.86 -4.25 9.83
CA ALA A 2 -5.16 -4.07 9.22
C ALA A 2 -5.74 -2.69 9.59
N ARG A 3 -6.29 -1.97 8.61
CA ARG A 3 -6.94 -0.66 8.81
C ARG A 3 -7.96 -0.71 9.97
N SER A 4 -8.67 -1.83 10.11
CA SER A 4 -9.62 -2.07 11.19
C SER A 4 -9.00 -2.00 12.59
N ALA A 5 -7.72 -2.35 12.77
CA ALA A 5 -7.08 -2.36 14.09
C ALA A 5 -6.91 -0.95 14.69
N THR A 6 -6.73 0.08 13.84
CA THR A 6 -6.57 1.46 14.29
C THR A 6 -7.90 2.17 14.58
N PHE A 7 -8.99 1.77 13.91
CA PHE A 7 -10.31 2.37 14.10
C PHE A 7 -11.05 1.87 15.35
N HIS A 8 -10.67 0.71 15.88
CA HIS A 8 -11.31 0.13 17.07
C HIS A 8 -10.61 0.48 18.38
N LEU A 9 -9.57 1.35 18.33
CA LEU A 9 -8.91 1.80 19.56
C LEU A 9 -9.83 2.78 20.31
N PRO A 10 -10.17 2.52 21.60
CA PRO A 10 -10.89 3.47 22.43
C PRO A 10 -10.13 4.79 22.54
N ASP A 11 -10.82 5.91 22.68
CA ASP A 11 -10.19 7.24 22.79
C ASP A 11 -9.15 7.31 23.91
N SER A 12 -9.37 6.61 25.02
CA SER A 12 -8.41 6.48 26.13
C SER A 12 -7.11 5.74 25.76
N SER A 13 -7.09 5.01 24.64
CA SER A 13 -5.95 4.21 24.18
C SER A 13 -5.21 4.85 23.01
N ARG A 14 -5.53 6.08 22.61
CA ARG A 14 -4.94 6.78 21.47
C ARG A 14 -3.61 7.47 21.76
N SER A 15 -3.03 7.29 22.95
CA SER A 15 -1.66 7.74 23.20
C SER A 15 -0.66 6.91 22.40
N ILE A 16 0.43 7.53 21.95
CA ILE A 16 1.49 6.87 21.18
C ILE A 16 2.02 5.64 21.92
N SER A 17 2.23 5.74 23.23
CA SER A 17 2.66 4.63 24.07
C SER A 17 1.66 3.47 24.11
N SER A 18 0.36 3.77 24.14
CA SER A 18 -0.68 2.75 24.10
C SER A 18 -0.76 2.07 22.74
N ILE A 19 -0.68 2.85 21.67
CA ILE A 19 -0.67 2.33 20.29
C ILE A 19 0.54 1.41 20.09
N LYS A 20 1.74 1.84 20.53
CA LYS A 20 2.93 1.01 20.49
C LYS A 20 2.73 -0.33 21.18
N ARG A 21 2.21 -0.31 22.42
CA ARG A 21 1.98 -1.52 23.23
C ARG A 21 0.96 -2.46 22.60
N LEU A 22 -0.14 -1.93 22.08
CA LEU A 22 -1.26 -2.72 21.54
C LEU A 22 -0.99 -3.24 20.13
N LEU A 23 -0.33 -2.45 19.29
CA LEU A 23 -0.11 -2.77 17.87
C LEU A 23 1.35 -3.10 17.54
N ASN A 24 2.26 -3.04 18.52
CA ASN A 24 3.71 -3.20 18.31
C ASN A 24 4.21 -2.28 17.17
N ALA A 25 3.73 -1.04 17.14
CA ALA A 25 4.06 -0.07 16.11
C ALA A 25 5.42 0.57 16.39
N ASP A 26 6.22 0.80 15.35
CA ASP A 26 7.50 1.51 15.42
C ASP A 26 7.35 3.00 15.21
N ALA A 27 6.38 3.38 14.40
CA ALA A 27 6.00 4.78 14.18
C ALA A 27 4.48 4.92 14.14
N VAL A 28 4.03 6.10 14.53
CA VAL A 28 2.59 6.46 14.53
C VAL A 28 2.42 7.74 13.73
N LEU A 29 1.61 7.66 12.66
CA LEU A 29 1.13 8.82 11.93
C LEU A 29 -0.18 9.29 12.57
N THR A 30 -0.22 10.53 12.99
CA THR A 30 -1.44 11.18 13.50
C THR A 30 -1.86 12.33 12.60
N GLY A 31 -3.16 12.53 12.48
CA GLY A 31 -3.75 13.64 11.76
C GLY A 31 -4.77 14.36 12.64
N GLN A 32 -4.78 15.70 12.60
CA GLN A 32 -5.77 16.53 13.26
C GLN A 32 -6.37 17.49 12.26
N LEU A 33 -7.71 17.46 12.15
CA LEU A 33 -8.46 18.41 11.34
C LEU A 33 -8.98 19.53 12.22
N GLN A 34 -8.72 20.77 11.84
CA GLN A 34 -9.18 21.97 12.52
C GLN A 34 -9.85 22.91 11.54
N GLN A 35 -10.92 23.58 11.97
CA GLN A 35 -11.53 24.68 11.21
C GLN A 35 -11.19 26.01 11.89
N ILE A 36 -10.58 26.92 11.13
CA ILE A 36 -10.20 28.26 11.60
C ILE A 36 -10.76 29.25 10.58
N ASN A 37 -11.63 30.17 11.03
CA ASN A 37 -12.26 31.18 10.18
C ASN A 37 -12.93 30.63 8.91
N GLY A 38 -13.57 29.44 9.02
CA GLY A 38 -14.25 28.78 7.89
C GLY A 38 -13.33 27.94 6.98
N VAL A 39 -12.03 28.00 7.17
CA VAL A 39 -11.03 27.23 6.41
C VAL A 39 -10.63 25.99 7.20
N TYR A 40 -10.56 24.83 6.54
CA TYR A 40 -10.11 23.59 7.14
C TYR A 40 -8.59 23.43 7.00
N TYR A 41 -7.94 23.03 8.07
CA TYR A 41 -6.52 22.74 8.12
C TYR A 41 -6.31 21.30 8.60
N LEU A 42 -5.55 20.52 7.84
CA LEU A 42 -5.08 19.20 8.22
C LEU A 42 -3.64 19.30 8.71
N SER A 43 -3.42 19.03 10.01
CA SER A 43 -2.09 18.90 10.58
C SER A 43 -1.75 17.43 10.72
N CYS A 44 -0.65 17.00 10.10
CA CYS A 44 -0.15 15.63 10.16
C CYS A 44 1.21 15.59 10.85
N GLN A 45 1.47 14.54 11.63
CA GLN A 45 2.79 14.30 12.21
C GLN A 45 3.07 12.79 12.26
N LEU A 46 4.33 12.43 11.96
CA LEU A 46 4.88 11.10 12.16
C LEU A 46 5.76 11.14 13.41
N VAL A 47 5.52 10.23 14.33
CA VAL A 47 6.23 10.13 15.60
C VAL A 47 6.84 8.75 15.73
N ASP A 48 8.11 8.67 16.11
CA ASP A 48 8.75 7.43 16.52
C ASP A 48 8.11 6.92 17.81
N ALA A 49 7.57 5.71 17.78
CA ALA A 49 6.87 5.14 18.91
C ALA A 49 7.81 4.67 20.04
N ASN A 50 9.11 4.57 19.79
CA ASN A 50 10.12 4.14 20.79
C ASN A 50 10.53 5.29 21.71
N ASN A 51 10.83 6.45 21.14
CA ASN A 51 11.37 7.60 21.87
C ASN A 51 10.43 8.81 21.87
N GLN A 52 9.28 8.72 21.19
CA GLN A 52 8.26 9.76 21.03
C GLN A 52 8.77 11.04 20.33
N ASN A 53 9.88 10.95 19.61
CA ASN A 53 10.37 12.07 18.82
C ASN A 53 9.55 12.26 17.55
N GLN A 54 9.25 13.51 17.21
CA GLN A 54 8.63 13.82 15.94
C GLN A 54 9.65 13.66 14.82
N LEU A 55 9.35 12.79 13.87
CA LEU A 55 10.17 12.50 12.70
C LEU A 55 9.81 13.40 11.52
N TRP A 56 8.53 13.75 11.44
CA TRP A 56 8.00 14.60 10.37
C TRP A 56 6.71 15.27 10.84
N GLY A 57 6.43 16.44 10.27
CA GLY A 57 5.16 17.15 10.46
C GLY A 57 4.90 18.14 9.34
N ALA A 58 3.64 18.25 8.95
CA ALA A 58 3.18 19.23 7.97
C ALA A 58 1.76 19.68 8.29
N LYS A 59 1.44 20.88 7.82
CA LYS A 59 0.10 21.47 7.90
C LYS A 59 -0.36 21.86 6.50
N TYR A 60 -1.57 21.45 6.14
CA TYR A 60 -2.17 21.68 4.83
C TYR A 60 -3.47 22.46 5.01
N GLU A 61 -3.69 23.45 4.17
CA GLU A 61 -4.99 24.08 4.00
C GLU A 61 -5.82 23.20 3.07
N MET A 62 -7.02 22.83 3.50
CA MET A 62 -7.90 21.94 2.76
C MET A 62 -9.01 22.69 2.07
N THR A 63 -9.13 22.48 0.78
CA THR A 63 -10.26 22.90 -0.06
C THR A 63 -10.82 21.67 -0.77
N ASN A 64 -12.04 21.75 -1.29
CA ASN A 64 -12.65 20.63 -2.01
C ASN A 64 -11.80 20.19 -3.23
N ASP A 65 -11.04 21.09 -3.82
CA ASP A 65 -10.30 20.85 -5.05
C ASP A 65 -8.87 20.32 -4.83
N ASN A 66 -8.34 20.40 -3.58
CA ASN A 66 -6.95 20.04 -3.32
C ASN A 66 -6.75 18.79 -2.43
N ILE A 67 -7.83 18.11 -2.04
CA ILE A 67 -7.75 16.92 -1.15
C ILE A 67 -6.80 15.86 -1.74
N ALA A 68 -6.95 15.53 -3.01
CA ALA A 68 -6.11 14.56 -3.69
C ALA A 68 -4.63 14.99 -3.76
N LEU A 69 -4.38 16.30 -3.95
CA LEU A 69 -3.03 16.85 -3.96
C LEU A 69 -2.38 16.82 -2.57
N ILE A 70 -3.18 17.00 -1.51
CA ILE A 70 -2.71 16.88 -0.13
C ILE A 70 -2.33 15.44 0.18
N GLU A 71 -3.15 14.47 -0.21
CA GLU A 71 -2.85 13.04 -0.06
C GLU A 71 -1.53 12.69 -0.75
N ASP A 72 -1.33 13.10 -1.99
CA ASP A 72 -0.10 12.91 -2.74
C ASP A 72 1.11 13.54 -2.03
N SER A 73 0.94 14.75 -1.51
CA SER A 73 2.00 15.50 -0.80
C SER A 73 2.39 14.81 0.51
N ILE A 74 1.41 14.29 1.27
CA ILE A 74 1.66 13.54 2.51
C ILE A 74 2.43 12.26 2.16
N MET A 75 1.95 11.49 1.18
CA MET A 75 2.59 10.23 0.78
C MET A 75 4.04 10.45 0.35
N ALA A 76 4.30 11.45 -0.51
CA ALA A 76 5.65 11.76 -0.98
C ALA A 76 6.58 12.19 0.16
N SER A 77 6.08 12.96 1.12
CA SER A 77 6.89 13.50 2.22
C SER A 77 7.17 12.48 3.34
N LEU A 78 6.37 11.39 3.45
CA LEU A 78 6.55 10.35 4.46
C LEU A 78 7.63 9.32 4.09
N ILE A 79 8.03 9.20 2.83
CA ILE A 79 8.97 8.19 2.35
C ILE A 79 10.29 8.25 3.13
N ASN A 80 10.92 9.42 3.21
CA ASN A 80 12.23 9.59 3.87
C ASN A 80 12.17 9.39 5.39
N PRO A 81 11.24 10.01 6.14
CA PRO A 81 11.12 9.78 7.58
C PRO A 81 10.86 8.31 7.95
N LEU A 82 10.02 7.62 7.18
CA LEU A 82 9.75 6.19 7.42
C LEU A 82 10.98 5.32 7.20
N ARG A 83 11.83 5.65 6.22
CA ARG A 83 13.10 4.92 5.98
C ARG A 83 14.03 4.99 7.19
N ILE A 84 14.09 6.12 7.90
CA ILE A 84 14.92 6.29 9.10
C ILE A 84 14.45 5.37 10.22
N VAL A 85 13.13 5.27 10.45
CA VAL A 85 12.56 4.40 11.50
C VAL A 85 12.75 2.92 11.20
N LEU A 86 12.75 2.58 9.94
CA LEU A 86 12.82 1.20 9.47
C LEU A 86 14.28 0.72 9.26
N ALA A 87 15.26 1.63 9.26
CA ALA A 87 16.67 1.31 8.98
C ALA A 87 17.33 0.38 10.02
N ASP A 88 16.86 0.38 11.26
CA ASP A 88 17.39 -0.46 12.35
C ASP A 88 16.76 -1.85 12.45
N LYS A 89 15.77 -2.15 11.63
CA LYS A 89 15.19 -3.50 11.57
C LYS A 89 15.65 -4.18 10.29
N PRO A 90 15.92 -5.51 10.36
CA PRO A 90 15.92 -6.29 9.15
C PRO A 90 14.48 -6.26 8.63
N ILE A 91 14.13 -5.19 7.96
CA ILE A 91 13.06 -5.24 6.99
C ILE A 91 13.50 -6.41 6.13
N VAL A 92 12.62 -7.38 5.92
CA VAL A 92 12.69 -8.13 4.68
C VAL A 92 12.67 -7.03 3.63
N ALA A 93 13.86 -6.58 3.29
CA ALA A 93 14.07 -5.42 2.47
C ALA A 93 13.43 -5.79 1.14
N ASN A 94 12.29 -5.19 0.88
CA ASN A 94 11.89 -5.00 -0.50
C ASN A 94 12.95 -4.07 -1.06
N SER A 95 14.06 -4.67 -1.50
CA SER A 95 15.25 -4.02 -2.02
C SER A 95 14.95 -3.00 -3.13
N ASN A 96 13.75 -3.07 -3.67
CA ASN A 96 13.27 -2.22 -4.76
C ASN A 96 12.82 -0.83 -4.31
N ALA A 97 12.43 -0.62 -3.04
CA ALA A 97 12.05 0.71 -2.53
C ALA A 97 13.26 1.66 -2.45
N GLU A 98 14.48 1.11 -2.38
CA GLU A 98 15.72 1.90 -2.32
C GLU A 98 16.19 2.38 -3.68
N GLU A 99 15.79 1.70 -4.78
CA GLU A 99 16.33 1.97 -6.11
C GLU A 99 15.59 3.09 -6.86
N ASN A 100 14.25 3.21 -6.69
CA ASN A 100 13.49 4.27 -7.39
C ASN A 100 12.33 4.84 -6.54
N PRO A 101 12.55 5.98 -5.86
CA PRO A 101 11.51 6.61 -5.02
C PRO A 101 10.24 7.01 -5.78
N ALA A 102 10.35 7.36 -7.07
CA ALA A 102 9.18 7.75 -7.87
C ALA A 102 8.30 6.54 -8.20
N ALA A 103 8.90 5.38 -8.52
CA ALA A 103 8.18 4.14 -8.71
C ALA A 103 7.49 3.69 -7.42
N TYR A 104 8.19 3.82 -6.30
CA TYR A 104 7.63 3.51 -4.97
C TYR A 104 6.43 4.40 -4.62
N ALA A 105 6.50 5.70 -4.91
CA ALA A 105 5.38 6.61 -4.68
C ALA A 105 4.14 6.21 -5.49
N GLU A 106 4.29 5.84 -6.77
CA GLU A 106 3.19 5.35 -7.59
C GLU A 106 2.65 4.01 -7.06
N TYR A 107 3.52 3.10 -6.64
CA TYR A 107 3.10 1.84 -6.01
C TYR A 107 2.24 2.08 -4.76
N LEU A 108 2.64 3.01 -3.87
CA LEU A 108 1.87 3.34 -2.67
C LEU A 108 0.48 3.91 -2.98
N LYS A 109 0.37 4.77 -4.00
CA LYS A 109 -0.93 5.28 -4.48
C LYS A 109 -1.82 4.12 -4.95
N GLY A 110 -1.26 3.21 -5.75
CA GLY A 110 -1.97 2.01 -6.18
C GLY A 110 -2.44 1.15 -4.99
N ARG A 111 -1.56 0.91 -4.02
CA ARG A 111 -1.90 0.17 -2.79
C ARG A 111 -3.04 0.81 -1.99
N TYR A 112 -3.03 2.12 -1.87
CA TYR A 112 -4.11 2.84 -1.20
C TYR A 112 -5.46 2.61 -1.89
N LEU A 113 -5.50 2.72 -3.21
CA LEU A 113 -6.71 2.53 -4.02
C LEU A 113 -7.17 1.06 -4.04
N SER A 114 -6.26 0.09 -3.95
CA SER A 114 -6.59 -1.35 -3.86
C SER A 114 -7.38 -1.73 -2.61
N TYR A 115 -7.38 -0.89 -1.57
CA TYR A 115 -8.26 -1.08 -0.41
C TYR A 115 -9.70 -0.62 -0.66
N GLY A 116 -9.96 0.06 -1.76
CA GLY A 116 -11.29 0.42 -2.21
C GLY A 116 -12.09 -0.82 -2.64
N SER A 117 -13.40 -0.67 -2.68
CA SER A 117 -14.31 -1.78 -3.00
C SER A 117 -15.04 -1.57 -4.33
N THR A 118 -14.62 -0.59 -5.14
CA THR A 118 -15.26 -0.26 -6.41
C THR A 118 -14.41 -0.66 -7.62
N PRO A 119 -15.02 -1.05 -8.74
CA PRO A 119 -14.30 -1.33 -9.99
C PRO A 119 -13.47 -0.14 -10.48
N GLU A 120 -13.95 1.08 -10.24
CA GLU A 120 -13.26 2.32 -10.62
C GLU A 120 -11.98 2.53 -9.81
N GLU A 121 -11.99 2.23 -8.51
CA GLU A 121 -10.80 2.29 -7.66
C GLU A 121 -9.78 1.22 -8.06
N SER A 122 -10.24 0.00 -8.36
CA SER A 122 -9.41 -1.08 -8.88
C SER A 122 -8.68 -0.68 -10.18
N GLU A 123 -9.38 -0.07 -11.13
CA GLU A 123 -8.74 0.38 -12.38
C GLU A 123 -7.75 1.53 -12.14
N LYS A 124 -8.05 2.46 -11.23
CA LYS A 124 -7.10 3.50 -10.82
C LYS A 124 -5.86 2.90 -10.14
N ALA A 125 -6.04 1.89 -9.27
CA ALA A 125 -4.94 1.17 -8.66
C ALA A 125 -4.03 0.53 -9.70
N LEU A 126 -4.60 -0.20 -10.67
CA LEU A 126 -3.86 -0.78 -11.80
C LEU A 126 -3.07 0.26 -12.59
N ASN A 127 -3.66 1.43 -12.84
CA ASN A 127 -2.96 2.51 -13.55
C ASN A 127 -1.74 3.00 -12.78
N HIS A 128 -1.82 3.12 -11.45
CA HIS A 128 -0.68 3.50 -10.62
C HIS A 128 0.39 2.40 -10.59
N PHE A 129 0.03 1.13 -10.47
CA PHE A 129 0.99 0.03 -10.53
C PHE A 129 1.69 -0.06 -11.89
N ARG A 130 0.96 0.15 -13.00
CA ARG A 130 1.55 0.24 -14.34
C ARG A 130 2.51 1.42 -14.49
N LYS A 131 2.21 2.59 -13.89
CA LYS A 131 3.14 3.72 -13.85
C LYS A 131 4.39 3.36 -13.05
N ALA A 132 4.26 2.68 -11.92
CA ALA A 132 5.39 2.23 -11.13
C ALA A 132 6.31 1.31 -11.95
N THR A 133 5.77 0.32 -12.69
CA THR A 133 6.56 -0.56 -13.56
C THR A 133 7.12 0.14 -14.79
N ALA A 134 6.48 1.21 -15.27
CA ALA A 134 7.01 2.03 -16.37
C ALA A 134 8.20 2.90 -15.92
N ILE A 135 8.17 3.41 -14.68
CA ILE A 135 9.25 4.20 -14.07
C ILE A 135 10.42 3.28 -13.71
N ASP A 136 10.12 2.11 -13.11
CA ASP A 136 11.11 1.10 -12.75
C ASP A 136 10.67 -0.29 -13.25
N PRO A 137 11.16 -0.74 -14.41
CA PRO A 137 10.83 -2.07 -14.93
C PRO A 137 11.32 -3.25 -14.08
N LYS A 138 12.18 -3.01 -13.08
CA LYS A 138 12.66 -4.03 -12.14
C LYS A 138 11.86 -4.06 -10.84
N TYR A 139 10.82 -3.23 -10.72
CA TYR A 139 10.05 -3.13 -9.48
C TYR A 139 9.09 -4.32 -9.32
N ALA A 140 9.61 -5.42 -8.80
CA ALA A 140 8.90 -6.70 -8.67
C ALA A 140 7.59 -6.62 -7.89
N LEU A 141 7.52 -5.81 -6.81
CA LEU A 141 6.30 -5.62 -6.02
C LEU A 141 5.15 -5.00 -6.83
N ALA A 142 5.45 -4.09 -7.76
CA ALA A 142 4.41 -3.49 -8.58
C ALA A 142 3.80 -4.52 -9.54
N TYR A 143 4.61 -5.45 -10.08
CA TYR A 143 4.09 -6.58 -10.87
C TYR A 143 3.24 -7.53 -10.03
N ALA A 144 3.67 -7.87 -8.80
CA ALA A 144 2.88 -8.68 -7.89
C ALA A 144 1.53 -8.02 -7.55
N ALA A 145 1.53 -6.69 -7.35
CA ALA A 145 0.31 -5.92 -7.10
C ALA A 145 -0.62 -5.90 -8.32
N ILE A 146 -0.09 -5.77 -9.55
CA ILE A 146 -0.89 -5.89 -10.79
C ILE A 146 -1.55 -7.26 -10.86
N ALA A 147 -0.82 -8.34 -10.54
CA ALA A 147 -1.36 -9.68 -10.56
C ALA A 147 -2.53 -9.84 -9.58
N ASN A 148 -2.34 -9.42 -8.34
CA ASN A 148 -3.38 -9.49 -7.31
C ASN A 148 -4.63 -8.69 -7.70
N GLU A 149 -4.44 -7.48 -8.22
CA GLU A 149 -5.54 -6.61 -8.63
C GLU A 149 -6.31 -7.20 -9.82
N LYS A 150 -5.62 -7.82 -10.77
CA LYS A 150 -6.25 -8.53 -11.91
C LYS A 150 -7.05 -9.75 -11.46
N ILE A 151 -6.55 -10.53 -10.51
CA ILE A 151 -7.30 -11.64 -9.92
C ILE A 151 -8.57 -11.13 -9.25
N THR A 152 -8.47 -10.07 -8.45
CA THR A 152 -9.62 -9.44 -7.80
C THR A 152 -10.64 -8.94 -8.83
N GLN A 153 -10.18 -8.23 -9.86
CA GLN A 153 -11.03 -7.74 -10.95
C GLN A 153 -11.79 -8.87 -11.66
N SER A 154 -11.14 -10.03 -11.85
CA SER A 154 -11.75 -11.18 -12.54
C SER A 154 -12.91 -11.81 -11.77
N LEU A 155 -12.94 -11.66 -10.43
CA LEU A 155 -14.03 -12.18 -9.59
C LEU A 155 -15.33 -11.39 -9.74
N PHE A 156 -15.24 -10.13 -10.15
CA PHE A 156 -16.39 -9.20 -10.25
C PHE A 156 -16.67 -8.74 -11.69
N SER A 157 -15.85 -9.15 -12.66
CA SER A 157 -15.98 -8.70 -14.05
C SER A 157 -16.89 -9.63 -14.86
N ASN A 158 -17.74 -9.05 -15.67
CA ASN A 158 -18.49 -9.74 -16.72
C ASN A 158 -17.70 -9.88 -18.04
N ALA A 159 -16.47 -9.34 -18.10
CA ALA A 159 -15.59 -9.43 -19.26
C ALA A 159 -14.96 -10.83 -19.39
N SER A 160 -14.24 -11.06 -20.49
CA SER A 160 -13.52 -12.32 -20.69
C SER A 160 -12.54 -12.59 -19.55
N GLN A 161 -12.93 -13.41 -18.60
CA GLN A 161 -12.10 -13.82 -17.46
C GLN A 161 -10.74 -14.36 -17.91
N LYS A 162 -10.70 -15.10 -19.03
CA LYS A 162 -9.46 -15.66 -19.55
C LYS A 162 -8.40 -14.59 -19.82
N ALA A 163 -8.76 -13.50 -20.51
CA ALA A 163 -7.79 -12.43 -20.82
C ALA A 163 -7.25 -11.76 -19.54
N ILE A 164 -8.12 -11.52 -18.55
CA ILE A 164 -7.74 -10.92 -17.28
C ILE A 164 -6.78 -11.85 -16.52
N ILE A 165 -7.06 -13.14 -16.51
CA ILE A 165 -6.22 -14.15 -15.85
C ILE A 165 -4.88 -14.35 -16.56
N ASP A 166 -4.85 -14.30 -17.89
CA ASP A 166 -3.60 -14.39 -18.66
C ASP A 166 -2.69 -13.17 -18.35
N GLU A 167 -3.28 -11.96 -18.18
CA GLU A 167 -2.53 -10.78 -17.70
C GLU A 167 -1.99 -10.99 -16.28
N ALA A 168 -2.80 -11.54 -15.37
CA ALA A 168 -2.36 -11.84 -14.00
C ALA A 168 -1.18 -12.83 -13.99
N ARG A 169 -1.25 -13.91 -14.79
CA ARG A 169 -0.15 -14.88 -14.91
C ARG A 169 1.12 -14.26 -15.46
N THR A 170 0.99 -13.37 -16.44
CA THR A 170 2.12 -12.65 -17.01
C THR A 170 2.80 -11.77 -15.95
N ALA A 171 2.00 -11.06 -15.15
CA ALA A 171 2.51 -10.22 -14.07
C ALA A 171 3.17 -11.04 -12.95
N ILE A 172 2.59 -12.19 -12.57
CA ILE A 172 3.22 -13.15 -11.63
C ILE A 172 4.58 -13.61 -12.15
N GLY A 173 4.65 -14.01 -13.43
CA GLY A 173 5.89 -14.45 -14.05
C GLY A 173 6.97 -13.38 -14.03
N ALA A 174 6.60 -12.13 -14.33
CA ALA A 174 7.52 -10.99 -14.28
C ALA A 174 8.01 -10.71 -12.85
N ALA A 175 7.11 -10.69 -11.87
CA ALA A 175 7.46 -10.49 -10.47
C ALA A 175 8.42 -11.57 -9.97
N LYS A 176 8.12 -12.84 -10.27
CA LYS A 176 8.90 -14.00 -9.84
C LYS A 176 10.29 -14.05 -10.46
N ALA A 177 10.42 -13.64 -11.73
CA ALA A 177 11.70 -13.54 -12.41
C ALA A 177 12.60 -12.46 -11.82
N LEU A 178 12.02 -11.36 -11.30
CA LEU A 178 12.73 -10.25 -10.69
C LEU A 178 13.09 -10.53 -9.22
N ASN A 179 12.14 -11.04 -8.43
CA ASN A 179 12.36 -11.39 -7.03
C ASN A 179 11.42 -12.52 -6.59
N PRO A 180 11.89 -13.77 -6.54
CA PRO A 180 11.07 -14.92 -6.16
C PRO A 180 10.69 -14.95 -4.67
N ASN A 181 11.26 -14.08 -3.82
CA ASN A 181 11.02 -14.09 -2.38
C ASN A 181 9.87 -13.16 -1.94
N ILE A 182 9.07 -12.65 -2.87
CA ILE A 182 7.92 -11.80 -2.56
C ILE A 182 6.71 -12.69 -2.18
N PRO A 183 6.19 -12.61 -0.94
CA PRO A 183 5.07 -13.45 -0.49
C PRO A 183 3.80 -13.27 -1.30
N GLU A 184 3.55 -12.04 -1.78
CA GLU A 184 2.37 -11.69 -2.58
C GLU A 184 2.28 -12.47 -3.90
N ILE A 185 3.42 -12.91 -4.45
CA ILE A 185 3.47 -13.76 -5.65
C ILE A 185 2.78 -15.09 -5.37
N TYR A 186 3.15 -15.73 -4.27
CA TYR A 186 2.62 -17.04 -3.89
C TYR A 186 1.15 -16.97 -3.49
N THR A 187 0.74 -15.88 -2.83
CA THR A 187 -0.67 -15.60 -2.56
C THR A 187 -1.47 -15.52 -3.87
N SER A 188 -0.95 -14.82 -4.87
CA SER A 188 -1.59 -14.71 -6.19
C SER A 188 -1.59 -16.04 -6.97
N GLU A 189 -0.49 -16.80 -6.92
CA GLU A 189 -0.43 -18.16 -7.51
C GLU A 189 -1.45 -19.09 -6.86
N GLY A 190 -1.54 -19.08 -5.53
CA GLY A 190 -2.51 -19.86 -4.77
C GLY A 190 -3.95 -19.50 -5.14
N ALA A 191 -4.26 -18.21 -5.27
CA ALA A 191 -5.58 -17.75 -5.69
C ALA A 191 -5.92 -18.23 -7.12
N LEU A 192 -4.99 -18.16 -8.07
CA LEU A 192 -5.20 -18.66 -9.43
C LEU A 192 -5.45 -20.17 -9.45
N LYS A 193 -4.64 -20.94 -8.73
CA LYS A 193 -4.82 -22.39 -8.62
C LYS A 193 -6.18 -22.75 -8.02
N PHE A 194 -6.59 -22.02 -6.99
CA PHE A 194 -7.85 -22.28 -6.30
C PHE A 194 -9.08 -21.91 -7.16
N TYR A 195 -9.14 -20.69 -7.70
CA TYR A 195 -10.34 -20.19 -8.38
C TYR A 195 -10.43 -20.55 -9.84
N TYR A 196 -9.30 -20.80 -10.53
CA TYR A 196 -9.28 -20.96 -11.99
C TYR A 196 -8.71 -22.28 -12.46
N ASP A 197 -7.70 -22.85 -11.78
CA ASP A 197 -7.09 -24.12 -12.18
C ASP A 197 -7.72 -25.33 -11.50
N TRP A 198 -8.55 -25.11 -10.47
CA TRP A 198 -9.15 -26.14 -9.64
C TRP A 198 -8.11 -27.06 -8.98
N ASP A 199 -6.87 -26.61 -8.88
CA ASP A 199 -5.76 -27.29 -8.22
C ASP A 199 -5.70 -26.87 -6.73
N TRP A 200 -6.59 -27.43 -5.94
CA TRP A 200 -6.69 -27.11 -4.51
C TRP A 200 -5.46 -27.57 -3.71
N LYS A 201 -4.81 -28.67 -4.13
CA LYS A 201 -3.58 -29.14 -3.47
C LYS A 201 -2.42 -28.21 -3.74
N GLY A 202 -2.26 -27.78 -4.98
CA GLY A 202 -1.24 -26.80 -5.34
C GLY A 202 -1.49 -25.41 -4.76
N ALA A 203 -2.75 -25.03 -4.55
CA ALA A 203 -3.09 -23.75 -3.90
C ALA A 203 -2.63 -23.70 -2.44
N VAL A 204 -2.75 -24.81 -1.70
CA VAL A 204 -2.28 -24.89 -0.30
C VAL A 204 -0.76 -24.96 -0.20
N ALA A 205 -0.08 -25.41 -1.24
CA ALA A 205 1.37 -25.55 -1.29
C ALA A 205 2.08 -24.26 -1.78
N SER A 206 1.32 -23.27 -2.25
CA SER A 206 1.85 -21.98 -2.69
C SER A 206 2.01 -21.02 -1.52
#